data_eed78ad94b4914cf39edd04bc9f8bd46
#
_entry.id   eed78ad94b4914cf39edd04bc9f8bd46
#
_cell.length_a   1.000
_cell.length_b   1.000
_cell.length_c   1.000
_cell.angle_alpha   90.00
_cell.angle_beta   90.00
_cell.angle_gamma   90.00
#
_symmetry.space_group_name_H-M   'P 1'
#
loop_
_entity.id
_entity.type
_entity.pdbx_description
1 polymer ?
#
loop_
_entity_poly.entity_id
_entity_poly.type
_entity_poly.pdbx_seq_one_letter_code
_entity_poly.pdbx_strand_id
1 'polypeptide(L)'
;MMLRLAAVSAVVLFGLAGCDRANAPARPSAKAETAAPTMPAEPAAAGNAAPVDAPAPAAAAGPTPVFAPLYPGARIDGAPLTANGAAGPGGLVTFTTDASPDEVVAFYRQRAEAAGLKSVTGMNQGEARAYGAAGDTADGPSLQVVAAPSPDGGTSVHMNWSAGS
;
A
#
# COMPACT_ATOMS: atom_id res chain seq x y z
N MET A 1 18.18 -46.88 28.78
CA MET A 1 18.47 -45.99 29.90
C MET A 1 17.49 -44.84 29.81
N MET A 2 16.49 -44.86 30.70
CA MET A 2 15.36 -43.94 30.76
C MET A 2 15.81 -42.63 31.41
N LEU A 3 15.41 -41.50 30.87
CA LEU A 3 15.24 -40.29 31.69
C LEU A 3 14.01 -39.53 31.23
N ARG A 4 13.01 -39.55 32.09
CA ARG A 4 11.81 -38.72 32.11
C ARG A 4 12.16 -37.39 32.77
N LEU A 5 11.60 -36.27 32.34
CA LEU A 5 11.24 -35.08 33.13
C LEU A 5 10.43 -34.19 32.23
N ALA A 6 9.19 -34.01 32.47
CA ALA A 6 8.46 -33.27 33.51
C ALA A 6 8.02 -31.88 32.93
N ALA A 7 6.71 -31.78 32.85
CA ALA A 7 5.91 -30.61 32.48
C ALA A 7 6.10 -29.46 33.47
N VAL A 8 6.07 -28.24 32.96
CA VAL A 8 5.65 -27.06 33.73
C VAL A 8 4.68 -26.24 32.91
N SER A 9 3.41 -26.36 33.27
CA SER A 9 2.34 -25.50 32.88
C SER A 9 2.41 -24.22 33.71
N ALA A 10 2.52 -23.07 33.09
CA ALA A 10 2.26 -21.77 33.71
C ALA A 10 1.06 -21.13 33.03
N VAL A 11 -0.08 -21.28 33.69
CA VAL A 11 -1.30 -20.52 33.40
C VAL A 11 -1.14 -19.16 34.06
N VAL A 12 -1.11 -18.09 33.28
CA VAL A 12 -1.25 -16.72 33.78
C VAL A 12 -2.62 -16.20 33.34
N LEU A 13 -3.53 -16.25 34.28
CA LEU A 13 -4.80 -15.52 34.26
C LEU A 13 -4.51 -14.04 34.55
N PHE A 14 -4.73 -13.15 33.61
CA PHE A 14 -4.86 -11.73 33.92
C PHE A 14 -6.30 -11.30 33.73
N GLY A 15 -6.82 -10.80 34.86
CA GLY A 15 -8.18 -10.45 35.11
C GLY A 15 -8.67 -9.21 34.35
N LEU A 16 -9.96 -9.25 34.13
CA LEU A 16 -10.80 -8.13 33.76
C LEU A 16 -10.81 -7.06 34.88
N ALA A 17 -10.51 -5.83 34.53
CA ALA A 17 -10.94 -4.67 35.28
C ALA A 17 -11.72 -3.77 34.34
N GLY A 18 -13.04 -3.78 34.49
CA GLY A 18 -13.95 -2.83 33.90
C GLY A 18 -13.75 -1.44 34.51
N CYS A 19 -13.86 -0.42 33.72
CA CYS A 19 -14.19 0.93 34.16
C CYS A 19 -15.28 1.48 33.25
N ASP A 20 -16.46 1.30 33.74
CA ASP A 20 -17.65 2.08 33.48
C ASP A 20 -17.37 3.53 33.88
N ARG A 21 -17.49 4.46 32.97
CA ARG A 21 -17.66 5.86 33.30
C ARG A 21 -18.56 6.55 32.30
N ALA A 22 -19.84 6.39 32.58
CA ALA A 22 -20.84 7.37 32.19
C ALA A 22 -20.52 8.69 32.88
N ASN A 23 -20.24 9.71 32.13
CA ASN A 23 -20.46 11.06 32.57
C ASN A 23 -20.67 11.97 31.37
N ALA A 24 -21.91 12.24 31.06
CA ALA A 24 -22.33 13.36 30.26
C ALA A 24 -22.48 14.56 31.17
N PRO A 25 -22.02 15.76 30.81
CA PRO A 25 -22.76 16.95 31.12
C PRO A 25 -23.16 17.75 29.89
N ALA A 26 -24.46 17.97 29.84
CA ALA A 26 -25.19 19.15 29.41
C ALA A 26 -24.52 20.16 28.47
N ARG A 27 -25.18 20.35 27.34
CA ARG A 27 -25.14 21.57 26.52
C ARG A 27 -25.55 22.80 27.33
N PRO A 28 -24.98 23.96 27.05
CA PRO A 28 -25.75 25.18 26.99
C PRO A 28 -26.00 25.59 25.54
N SER A 29 -27.26 25.74 25.23
CA SER A 29 -27.75 26.53 24.11
C SER A 29 -27.31 27.97 24.28
N ALA A 30 -26.61 28.51 23.33
CA ALA A 30 -26.50 29.94 23.13
C ALA A 30 -27.07 30.25 21.75
N LYS A 31 -28.09 31.03 21.81
CA LYS A 31 -28.98 31.57 20.80
C LYS A 31 -28.36 32.83 20.22
N ALA A 32 -28.55 32.97 18.91
CA ALA A 32 -28.54 34.22 18.12
C ALA A 32 -27.19 34.94 18.02
N GLU A 33 -26.82 35.41 16.87
CA GLU A 33 -27.35 36.60 16.22
C GLU A 33 -26.74 36.74 14.82
N THR A 34 -27.57 36.94 13.92
CA THR A 34 -27.50 37.59 12.60
C THR A 34 -26.33 38.56 12.43
N ALA A 35 -25.50 38.33 11.42
CA ALA A 35 -24.94 39.36 10.55
C ALA A 35 -24.34 38.73 9.30
N ALA A 36 -25.03 38.80 8.20
CA ALA A 36 -24.47 38.62 6.87
C ALA A 36 -23.69 39.86 6.45
N PRO A 37 -22.46 39.75 6.01
CA PRO A 37 -21.89 40.76 5.13
C PRO A 37 -22.17 40.37 3.66
N THR A 38 -22.94 41.20 3.04
CA THR A 38 -23.11 41.33 1.60
C THR A 38 -21.74 41.50 0.94
N MET A 39 -21.29 40.52 0.17
CA MET A 39 -20.17 40.71 -0.74
C MET A 39 -20.68 41.16 -2.10
N PRO A 40 -20.06 42.17 -2.73
CA PRO A 40 -20.38 42.60 -4.06
C PRO A 40 -20.02 41.51 -5.08
N ALA A 41 -20.93 41.26 -6.00
CA ALA A 41 -20.69 40.47 -7.18
C ALA A 41 -19.66 41.18 -8.06
N GLU A 42 -18.52 40.53 -8.29
CA GLU A 42 -17.55 40.93 -9.30
C GLU A 42 -17.69 40.04 -10.52
N PRO A 43 -17.57 40.61 -11.73
CA PRO A 43 -18.05 40.00 -12.96
C PRO A 43 -17.16 38.83 -13.39
N ALA A 44 -17.82 37.77 -13.88
CA ALA A 44 -17.24 36.63 -14.53
C ALA A 44 -16.25 37.02 -15.63
N ALA A 45 -14.97 36.84 -15.39
CA ALA A 45 -14.00 36.77 -16.47
C ALA A 45 -14.12 35.37 -17.09
N ALA A 46 -14.55 35.32 -18.32
CA ALA A 46 -14.48 34.16 -19.18
C ALA A 46 -13.00 33.78 -19.35
N GLY A 47 -12.52 32.87 -18.50
CA GLY A 47 -11.22 32.26 -18.61
C GLY A 47 -11.32 30.98 -19.43
N ASN A 48 -10.80 31.11 -20.62
CA ASN A 48 -10.34 30.13 -21.59
C ASN A 48 -10.26 28.70 -21.02
N ALA A 49 -11.20 27.84 -21.44
CA ALA A 49 -11.06 26.41 -21.27
C ALA A 49 -9.89 25.97 -22.15
N ALA A 50 -8.75 25.75 -21.49
CA ALA A 50 -7.66 25.00 -22.10
C ALA A 50 -8.14 23.55 -22.33
N PRO A 51 -7.86 22.95 -23.49
CA PRO A 51 -8.19 21.55 -23.71
C PRO A 51 -7.40 20.71 -22.72
N VAL A 52 -8.10 20.09 -21.77
CA VAL A 52 -7.60 18.95 -21.04
C VAL A 52 -7.55 17.81 -22.03
N ASP A 53 -6.36 17.42 -22.42
CA ASP A 53 -6.08 16.02 -22.56
C ASP A 53 -4.96 15.73 -23.53
N ALA A 54 -3.82 15.55 -22.98
CA ALA A 54 -3.03 14.40 -23.37
C ALA A 54 -2.79 13.65 -22.04
N PRO A 55 -2.95 12.32 -21.97
CA PRO A 55 -2.48 11.58 -20.81
C PRO A 55 -1.00 11.91 -20.65
N ALA A 56 -0.65 12.50 -19.50
CA ALA A 56 0.74 12.77 -19.18
C ALA A 56 1.51 11.46 -19.39
N PRO A 57 2.66 11.50 -20.10
CA PRO A 57 3.48 10.31 -20.24
C PRO A 57 3.71 9.78 -18.82
N ALA A 58 3.35 8.51 -18.60
CA ALA A 58 3.58 7.84 -17.34
C ALA A 58 5.00 8.16 -16.89
N ALA A 59 5.14 8.84 -15.76
CA ALA A 59 6.44 9.18 -15.21
C ALA A 59 7.23 7.88 -15.17
N ALA A 60 8.32 7.81 -15.93
CA ALA A 60 9.09 6.59 -16.05
C ALA A 60 9.53 6.23 -14.63
N ALA A 61 8.99 5.12 -14.11
CA ALA A 61 9.57 4.50 -12.95
C ALA A 61 11.06 4.38 -13.23
N GLY A 62 11.91 4.88 -12.33
CA GLY A 62 13.36 4.74 -12.49
C GLY A 62 13.70 3.27 -12.78
N PRO A 63 14.96 2.95 -13.13
CA PRO A 63 15.31 1.59 -13.55
C PRO A 63 14.89 0.59 -12.47
N THR A 64 13.84 -0.15 -12.76
CA THR A 64 13.35 -1.24 -11.90
C THR A 64 14.11 -2.51 -12.25
N PRO A 65 14.42 -3.38 -11.26
CA PRO A 65 15.08 -4.65 -11.54
C PRO A 65 14.20 -5.57 -12.40
N VAL A 66 14.83 -6.53 -13.07
CA VAL A 66 14.16 -7.47 -13.99
C VAL A 66 13.07 -8.30 -13.33
N PHE A 67 13.14 -8.49 -12.01
CA PHE A 67 12.12 -9.21 -11.23
C PHE A 67 10.95 -8.32 -10.77
N ALA A 68 11.08 -6.99 -10.88
CA ALA A 68 10.07 -6.03 -10.48
C ALA A 68 9.73 -5.03 -11.61
N PRO A 69 9.47 -5.49 -12.86
CA PRO A 69 9.05 -4.59 -13.93
C PRO A 69 7.67 -4.01 -13.61
N LEU A 70 7.36 -2.86 -14.17
CA LEU A 70 5.98 -2.36 -14.13
C LEU A 70 5.05 -3.34 -14.84
N TYR A 71 3.87 -3.57 -14.25
CA TYR A 71 2.87 -4.47 -14.85
C TYR A 71 2.41 -3.92 -16.23
N PRO A 72 2.22 -4.77 -17.25
CA PRO A 72 1.77 -4.33 -18.57
C PRO A 72 0.42 -3.59 -18.48
N GLY A 73 0.35 -2.42 -19.07
CA GLY A 73 -0.85 -1.57 -19.03
C GLY A 73 -1.08 -0.84 -17.71
N ALA A 74 -0.14 -0.91 -16.76
CA ALA A 74 -0.24 -0.18 -15.50
C ALA A 74 -0.15 1.33 -15.69
N ARG A 75 -0.94 2.03 -14.89
CA ARG A 75 -0.91 3.50 -14.75
C ARG A 75 -0.30 3.82 -13.40
N ILE A 76 0.82 4.53 -13.39
CA ILE A 76 1.50 4.90 -12.16
C ILE A 76 0.71 5.98 -11.43
N ASP A 77 0.46 5.76 -10.14
CA ASP A 77 -0.22 6.69 -9.25
C ASP A 77 0.81 7.43 -8.40
N GLY A 78 0.99 8.71 -8.68
CA GLY A 78 1.98 9.54 -8.01
C GLY A 78 3.41 9.34 -8.51
N ALA A 79 4.37 9.91 -7.79
CA ALA A 79 5.79 9.78 -8.12
C ALA A 79 6.37 8.51 -7.50
N PRO A 80 7.05 7.65 -8.27
CA PRO A 80 7.80 6.53 -7.71
C PRO A 80 8.88 7.03 -6.75
N LEU A 81 9.05 6.31 -5.64
CA LEU A 81 10.12 6.57 -4.69
C LEU A 81 11.27 5.61 -4.98
N THR A 82 12.48 6.15 -5.03
CA THR A 82 13.71 5.35 -5.13
C THR A 82 14.68 5.78 -4.05
N ALA A 83 15.39 4.83 -3.48
CA ALA A 83 16.42 5.08 -2.46
C ALA A 83 17.58 4.12 -2.63
N ASN A 84 18.76 4.54 -2.15
CA ASN A 84 19.92 3.68 -2.01
C ASN A 84 20.16 3.46 -0.52
N GLY A 85 20.02 2.22 -0.07
CA GLY A 85 20.23 1.80 1.31
C GLY A 85 21.43 0.88 1.46
N ALA A 86 21.63 0.36 2.66
CA ALA A 86 22.67 -0.63 2.96
C ALA A 86 22.47 -1.94 2.14
N ALA A 87 21.23 -2.29 1.85
CA ALA A 87 20.86 -3.42 1.01
C ALA A 87 20.75 -3.06 -0.48
N GLY A 88 21.51 -2.04 -0.95
CA GLY A 88 21.52 -1.61 -2.34
C GLY A 88 20.36 -0.68 -2.73
N PRO A 89 20.18 -0.47 -4.04
CA PRO A 89 19.09 0.35 -4.55
C PRO A 89 17.75 -0.32 -4.34
N GLY A 90 16.75 0.48 -3.99
CA GLY A 90 15.37 0.02 -3.78
C GLY A 90 14.36 1.04 -4.25
N GLY A 91 13.10 0.64 -4.30
CA GLY A 91 12.03 1.53 -4.70
C GLY A 91 10.66 1.07 -4.26
N LEU A 92 9.74 2.03 -4.30
CA LEU A 92 8.33 1.83 -4.10
C LEU A 92 7.57 2.50 -5.24
N VAL A 93 6.65 1.79 -5.83
CA VAL A 93 5.74 2.32 -6.84
C VAL A 93 4.31 1.90 -6.52
N THR A 94 3.40 2.84 -6.67
CA THR A 94 1.96 2.58 -6.65
C THR A 94 1.42 2.76 -8.05
N PHE A 95 0.55 1.85 -8.48
CA PHE A 95 -0.06 1.92 -9.79
C PHE A 95 -1.43 1.24 -9.78
N THR A 96 -2.24 1.56 -10.79
CA THR A 96 -3.52 0.89 -11.07
C THR A 96 -3.42 0.09 -12.36
N THR A 97 -4.21 -0.98 -12.46
CA THR A 97 -4.32 -1.84 -13.65
C THR A 97 -5.72 -2.44 -13.74
N ASP A 98 -6.14 -2.80 -14.94
CA ASP A 98 -7.43 -3.47 -15.18
C ASP A 98 -7.37 -5.00 -14.86
N ALA A 99 -6.18 -5.54 -14.62
CA ALA A 99 -6.00 -6.93 -14.23
C ALA A 99 -6.51 -7.21 -12.80
N SER A 100 -6.95 -8.42 -12.54
CA SER A 100 -7.35 -8.83 -11.18
C SER A 100 -6.15 -8.94 -10.22
N PRO A 101 -6.38 -8.84 -8.89
CA PRO A 101 -5.32 -9.03 -7.90
C PRO A 101 -4.59 -10.37 -8.03
N ASP A 102 -5.29 -11.44 -8.40
CA ASP A 102 -4.69 -12.76 -8.61
C ASP A 102 -3.75 -12.79 -9.81
N GLU A 103 -4.13 -12.15 -10.92
CA GLU A 103 -3.29 -12.05 -12.12
C GLU A 103 -2.03 -11.22 -11.85
N VAL A 104 -2.16 -10.11 -11.12
CA VAL A 104 -1.02 -9.28 -10.72
C VAL A 104 -0.04 -10.09 -9.88
N VAL A 105 -0.51 -10.78 -8.85
CA VAL A 105 0.35 -11.58 -7.98
C VAL A 105 0.98 -12.75 -8.75
N ALA A 106 0.25 -13.41 -9.63
CA ALA A 106 0.79 -14.50 -10.47
C ALA A 106 1.92 -14.01 -11.38
N PHE A 107 1.76 -12.83 -11.99
CA PHE A 107 2.79 -12.21 -12.82
C PHE A 107 4.07 -11.94 -12.03
N TYR A 108 3.98 -11.31 -10.87
CA TYR A 108 5.18 -11.00 -10.06
C TYR A 108 5.82 -12.23 -9.46
N ARG A 109 5.04 -13.27 -9.10
CA ARG A 109 5.58 -14.56 -8.68
C ARG A 109 6.44 -15.17 -9.79
N GLN A 110 5.92 -15.24 -11.00
CA GLN A 110 6.67 -15.77 -12.15
C GLN A 110 7.97 -14.98 -12.40
N ARG A 111 7.93 -13.64 -12.29
CA ARG A 111 9.11 -12.79 -12.47
C ARG A 111 10.16 -12.99 -11.38
N ALA A 112 9.72 -13.08 -10.14
CA ALA A 112 10.60 -13.34 -8.99
C ALA A 112 11.28 -14.71 -9.09
N GLU A 113 10.51 -15.77 -9.39
CA GLU A 113 11.02 -17.12 -9.56
C GLU A 113 12.00 -17.22 -10.72
N ALA A 114 11.70 -16.58 -11.85
CA ALA A 114 12.61 -16.54 -13.03
C ALA A 114 13.93 -15.81 -12.72
N ALA A 115 13.93 -14.90 -11.76
CA ALA A 115 15.13 -14.20 -11.28
C ALA A 115 15.81 -14.93 -10.10
N GLY A 116 15.34 -16.11 -9.71
CA GLY A 116 15.92 -16.92 -8.64
C GLY A 116 15.51 -16.50 -7.21
N LEU A 117 14.53 -15.61 -7.06
CA LEU A 117 13.99 -15.27 -5.75
C LEU A 117 13.05 -16.38 -5.28
N LYS A 118 13.04 -16.63 -3.97
CA LYS A 118 12.17 -17.61 -3.33
C LYS A 118 10.95 -16.93 -2.73
N SER A 119 9.77 -17.52 -2.94
CA SER A 119 8.54 -17.06 -2.28
C SER A 119 8.67 -17.19 -0.77
N VAL A 120 8.52 -16.09 -0.04
CA VAL A 120 8.65 -16.05 1.43
C VAL A 120 7.33 -15.71 2.11
N THR A 121 6.42 -15.06 1.42
CA THR A 121 5.11 -14.66 1.97
C THR A 121 4.05 -14.72 0.88
N GLY A 122 2.87 -15.17 1.27
CA GLY A 122 1.65 -15.06 0.48
C GLY A 122 0.48 -14.82 1.44
N MET A 123 -0.39 -13.86 1.11
CA MET A 123 -1.58 -13.57 1.91
C MET A 123 -2.77 -13.33 0.99
N ASN A 124 -3.91 -13.89 1.40
CA ASN A 124 -5.21 -13.69 0.77
C ASN A 124 -6.16 -13.17 1.84
N GLN A 125 -6.66 -11.96 1.67
CA GLN A 125 -7.62 -11.36 2.59
C GLN A 125 -8.78 -10.75 1.79
N GLY A 126 -9.92 -11.42 1.81
CA GLY A 126 -11.02 -11.09 0.91
C GLY A 126 -10.56 -11.17 -0.54
N GLU A 127 -10.71 -10.08 -1.27
CA GLU A 127 -10.26 -9.95 -2.67
C GLU A 127 -8.82 -9.43 -2.79
N ALA A 128 -8.22 -8.93 -1.70
CA ALA A 128 -6.84 -8.48 -1.71
C ALA A 128 -5.86 -9.66 -1.70
N ARG A 129 -4.74 -9.48 -2.39
CA ARG A 129 -3.64 -10.45 -2.50
C ARG A 129 -2.33 -9.78 -2.14
N ALA A 130 -1.49 -10.50 -1.44
CA ALA A 130 -0.12 -10.07 -1.22
C ALA A 130 0.86 -11.20 -1.55
N TYR A 131 2.01 -10.82 -2.03
CA TYR A 131 3.09 -11.72 -2.39
C TYR A 131 4.43 -11.10 -2.00
N GLY A 132 5.30 -11.91 -1.43
CA GLY A 132 6.67 -11.54 -1.13
C GLY A 132 7.65 -12.59 -1.56
N ALA A 133 8.78 -12.16 -2.11
CA ALA A 133 9.90 -13.01 -2.49
C ALA A 133 11.22 -12.37 -2.07
N ALA A 134 12.21 -13.20 -1.79
CA ALA A 134 13.54 -12.76 -1.40
C ALA A 134 14.62 -13.69 -1.97
N GLY A 135 15.82 -13.13 -2.12
CA GLY A 135 17.03 -13.90 -2.39
C GLY A 135 17.47 -14.71 -1.16
N ASP A 136 18.57 -15.43 -1.32
CA ASP A 136 19.08 -16.37 -0.30
C ASP A 136 19.80 -15.69 0.87
N THR A 137 20.13 -14.41 0.76
CA THR A 137 20.86 -13.65 1.78
C THR A 137 19.99 -12.54 2.38
N ALA A 138 20.29 -12.13 3.60
CA ALA A 138 19.56 -11.06 4.30
C ALA A 138 19.60 -9.71 3.56
N ASP A 139 20.73 -9.43 2.91
CA ASP A 139 20.93 -8.21 2.11
C ASP A 139 20.69 -8.46 0.61
N GLY A 140 20.09 -9.59 0.26
CA GLY A 140 19.77 -9.99 -1.11
C GLY A 140 18.58 -9.22 -1.71
N PRO A 141 18.31 -9.47 -3.00
CA PRO A 141 17.17 -8.87 -3.66
C PRO A 141 15.87 -9.29 -3.01
N SER A 142 14.90 -8.38 -2.96
CA SER A 142 13.58 -8.65 -2.41
C SER A 142 12.49 -7.95 -3.20
N LEU A 143 11.29 -8.53 -3.17
CA LEU A 143 10.09 -8.00 -3.80
C LEU A 143 8.91 -8.21 -2.87
N GLN A 144 8.10 -7.18 -2.73
CA GLN A 144 6.79 -7.26 -2.07
C GLN A 144 5.74 -6.57 -2.92
N VAL A 145 4.64 -7.24 -3.14
CA VAL A 145 3.50 -6.75 -3.92
C VAL A 145 2.23 -6.93 -3.12
N VAL A 146 1.43 -5.89 -3.05
CA VAL A 146 0.08 -5.92 -2.49
C VAL A 146 -0.86 -5.41 -3.56
N ALA A 147 -1.84 -6.22 -3.93
CA ALA A 147 -2.84 -5.92 -4.94
C ALA A 147 -4.23 -6.02 -4.31
N ALA A 148 -5.03 -4.99 -4.44
CA ALA A 148 -6.38 -4.92 -3.90
C ALA A 148 -7.34 -4.26 -4.92
N PRO A 149 -8.62 -4.64 -4.93
CA PRO A 149 -9.60 -3.95 -5.77
C PRO A 149 -9.60 -2.44 -5.49
N SER A 150 -9.63 -1.64 -6.55
CA SER A 150 -9.75 -0.19 -6.45
C SER A 150 -11.23 0.24 -6.42
N PRO A 151 -11.61 1.25 -5.62
CA PRO A 151 -12.96 1.79 -5.62
C PRO A 151 -13.40 2.34 -6.99
N ASP A 152 -12.44 2.80 -7.79
CA ASP A 152 -12.67 3.35 -9.13
C ASP A 152 -12.71 2.28 -10.24
N GLY A 153 -12.63 1.01 -9.85
CA GLY A 153 -12.52 -0.16 -10.74
C GLY A 153 -11.08 -0.58 -10.99
N GLY A 154 -10.91 -1.85 -11.36
CA GLY A 154 -9.59 -2.45 -11.53
C GLY A 154 -8.89 -2.77 -10.21
N THR A 155 -7.58 -2.77 -10.22
CA THR A 155 -6.73 -3.15 -9.09
C THR A 155 -5.72 -2.06 -8.79
N SER A 156 -5.67 -1.63 -7.53
CA SER A 156 -4.59 -0.80 -6.99
C SER A 156 -3.47 -1.70 -6.48
N VAL A 157 -2.24 -1.38 -6.84
CA VAL A 157 -1.05 -2.19 -6.54
C VAL A 157 0.01 -1.33 -5.88
N HIS A 158 0.50 -1.82 -4.76
CA HIS A 158 1.69 -1.29 -4.10
C HIS A 158 2.84 -2.29 -4.29
N MET A 159 3.88 -1.88 -4.96
CA MET A 159 5.07 -2.69 -5.20
C MET A 159 6.28 -2.04 -4.53
N ASN A 160 6.97 -2.81 -3.71
CA ASN A 160 8.22 -2.44 -3.05
C ASN A 160 9.29 -3.45 -3.46
N TRP A 161 10.50 -2.99 -3.75
CA TRP A 161 11.61 -3.85 -4.14
C TRP A 161 12.94 -3.32 -3.59
N SER A 162 13.88 -4.24 -3.42
CA SER A 162 15.31 -3.96 -3.21
C SER A 162 16.11 -4.82 -4.17
N ALA A 163 17.14 -4.24 -4.77
CA ALA A 163 18.00 -4.99 -5.70
C ALA A 163 19.05 -5.86 -5.00
N GLY A 164 19.21 -5.68 -3.69
CA GLY A 164 20.27 -6.31 -2.93
C GLY A 164 21.63 -5.62 -3.14
N SER A 165 22.63 -6.02 -2.38
CA SER A 165 24.01 -5.56 -2.43
C SER A 165 24.94 -6.62 -3.02
#